data_6a8e31ea709a37e49cd784996f303bf7
#
_entry.id   6a8e31ea709a37e49cd784996f303bf7
#
_cell.length_a   1.000
_cell.length_b   1.000
_cell.length_c   1.000
_cell.angle_alpha   90.00
_cell.angle_beta   90.00
_cell.angle_gamma   90.00
#
_symmetry.space_group_name_H-M   'P 1'
#
loop_
_entity.id
_entity.type
_entity.pdbx_description
1 polymer ?
#
loop_
_entity_poly.entity_id
_entity_poly.type
_entity_poly.pdbx_seq_one_letter_code
_entity_poly.pdbx_strand_id
1 'polypeptide(L)'
;MPLQYTTVYQISQLAPDWPFACIGLIPLTAGIVIIWGKRRFKWTKPHWLFAAFCCFFGVLWSGIVGPSILSADWRAFTAYQNGDYRTVEGVVYDFHPMPYEGHQDECFSVQDQRFCYSDFEIAPGFHNATSHGGPIRSGLPVRIAYRDGRILRLDIPKDQILTPAQSAAVTAEGERQWQRRSDNDPVLQRMNTAALFTAICWTLWWNLQWKRVMRFWIKPPYRPWVQVLFRVFFALNFVGAVIGFIRQLFSHPLAKKDIIPTIQIAAIMCVVVAVMSVSSLWMAQRRDAKAALQH
;
A
#
# COMPACT_ATOMS: atom_id res chain seq x y z
N MET A 1 -39.11 -21.06 15.12
CA MET A 1 -37.91 -21.60 15.79
C MET A 1 -37.01 -20.43 16.15
N PRO A 2 -36.38 -20.39 17.33
CA PRO A 2 -35.44 -19.36 17.66
C PRO A 2 -34.23 -19.45 16.70
N LEU A 3 -33.76 -18.27 16.18
CA LEU A 3 -32.59 -18.20 15.31
C LEU A 3 -31.36 -18.70 16.11
N GLN A 4 -30.65 -19.66 15.57
CA GLN A 4 -29.37 -20.11 16.13
C GLN A 4 -28.25 -19.21 15.57
N TYR A 5 -27.73 -18.33 16.41
CA TYR A 5 -26.63 -17.43 16.07
C TYR A 5 -25.29 -18.16 16.22
N THR A 6 -24.38 -17.85 15.32
CA THR A 6 -22.97 -18.28 15.35
C THR A 6 -22.09 -17.04 15.28
N THR A 7 -21.05 -17.01 16.11
CA THR A 7 -20.07 -15.93 16.10
C THR A 7 -19.20 -16.01 14.85
N VAL A 8 -19.26 -15.00 14.03
CA VAL A 8 -18.44 -14.85 12.80
C VAL A 8 -17.19 -14.02 13.06
N TYR A 9 -17.31 -13.08 13.97
CA TYR A 9 -16.19 -12.24 14.39
C TYR A 9 -16.26 -11.98 15.89
N GLN A 10 -15.10 -12.00 16.52
CA GLN A 10 -14.90 -11.56 17.91
C GLN A 10 -13.52 -10.97 18.05
N ILE A 11 -13.42 -9.83 18.70
CA ILE A 11 -12.14 -9.17 18.98
C ILE A 11 -11.25 -10.09 19.81
N SER A 12 -9.99 -10.23 19.41
CA SER A 12 -8.99 -11.09 20.06
C SER A 12 -7.94 -10.27 20.81
N GLN A 13 -7.22 -10.92 21.71
CA GLN A 13 -6.12 -10.32 22.44
C GLN A 13 -4.95 -9.92 21.52
N LEU A 14 -4.73 -10.68 20.46
CA LEU A 14 -3.71 -10.39 19.47
C LEU A 14 -4.29 -9.45 18.44
N ALA A 15 -3.83 -8.21 18.45
CA ALA A 15 -4.20 -7.22 17.45
C ALA A 15 -3.85 -7.73 16.04
N PRO A 16 -4.76 -7.73 15.07
CA PRO A 16 -4.44 -8.14 13.71
C PRO A 16 -3.37 -7.24 13.08
N ASP A 17 -3.28 -5.99 13.52
CA ASP A 17 -2.40 -4.95 12.98
C ASP A 17 -1.03 -4.86 13.64
N TRP A 18 -0.66 -5.81 14.55
CA TRP A 18 0.65 -5.82 15.18
C TRP A 18 1.84 -5.80 14.19
N PRO A 19 1.78 -6.45 13.00
CA PRO A 19 2.89 -6.37 12.05
C PRO A 19 3.08 -4.95 11.54
N PHE A 20 1.99 -4.22 11.30
CA PHE A 20 2.03 -2.82 10.87
C PHE A 20 2.58 -1.92 11.99
N ALA A 21 2.17 -2.13 13.24
CA ALA A 21 2.71 -1.43 14.39
C ALA A 21 4.24 -1.60 14.52
N CYS A 22 4.78 -2.76 14.14
CA CYS A 22 6.19 -3.10 14.22
C CYS A 22 7.04 -2.67 13.01
N ILE A 23 6.45 -2.14 11.94
CA ILE A 23 7.17 -1.72 10.72
C ILE A 23 8.34 -0.77 11.03
N GLY A 24 8.19 0.11 12.00
CA GLY A 24 9.24 1.05 12.43
C GLY A 24 10.53 0.39 12.92
N LEU A 25 10.48 -0.86 13.36
CA LEU A 25 11.67 -1.61 13.80
C LEU A 25 12.61 -1.91 12.64
N ILE A 26 12.11 -2.02 11.40
CA ILE A 26 12.92 -2.31 10.22
C ILE A 26 13.89 -1.14 9.93
N PRO A 27 13.43 0.10 9.71
CA PRO A 27 14.35 1.22 9.51
C PRO A 27 15.20 1.50 10.75
N LEU A 28 14.67 1.32 11.96
CA LEU A 28 15.44 1.50 13.19
C LEU A 28 16.66 0.57 13.24
N THR A 29 16.45 -0.72 13.01
CA THR A 29 17.55 -1.70 12.97
C THR A 29 18.52 -1.42 11.82
N ALA A 30 18.03 -1.05 10.63
CA ALA A 30 18.89 -0.65 9.51
C ALA A 30 19.77 0.56 9.88
N GLY A 31 19.22 1.59 10.48
CA GLY A 31 19.96 2.77 10.94
C GLY A 31 21.04 2.42 11.96
N ILE A 32 20.71 1.59 12.95
CA ILE A 32 21.64 1.11 13.98
C ILE A 32 22.78 0.31 13.35
N VAL A 33 22.45 -0.62 12.45
CA VAL A 33 23.45 -1.46 11.74
C VAL A 33 24.42 -0.60 10.92
N ILE A 34 23.93 0.44 10.23
CA ILE A 34 24.77 1.37 9.47
C ILE A 34 25.72 2.13 10.41
N ILE A 35 25.24 2.63 11.53
CA ILE A 35 26.05 3.36 12.53
C ILE A 35 27.08 2.42 13.15
N TRP A 36 26.67 1.22 13.55
CA TRP A 36 27.55 0.21 14.15
C TRP A 36 28.61 -0.29 13.16
N GLY A 37 28.20 -0.55 11.90
CA GLY A 37 29.10 -0.98 10.83
C GLY A 37 30.19 0.06 10.53
N LYS A 38 29.86 1.37 10.63
CA LYS A 38 30.87 2.43 10.56
C LYS A 38 31.91 2.31 11.69
N ARG A 39 31.47 2.11 12.91
CA ARG A 39 32.37 2.01 14.08
C ARG A 39 33.20 0.73 14.05
N ARG A 40 32.60 -0.41 13.70
CA ARG A 40 33.24 -1.74 13.77
C ARG A 40 34.07 -2.09 12.55
N PHE A 41 33.60 -1.71 11.34
CA PHE A 41 34.21 -2.10 10.06
C PHE A 41 34.88 -0.93 9.32
N LYS A 42 35.00 0.25 9.96
CA LYS A 42 35.60 1.47 9.39
C LYS A 42 35.07 1.82 8.00
N TRP A 43 33.78 1.63 7.77
CA TRP A 43 33.13 1.99 6.50
C TRP A 43 33.42 3.45 6.17
N THR A 44 34.10 3.69 5.07
CA THR A 44 34.67 5.01 4.73
C THR A 44 33.64 6.07 4.36
N LYS A 45 32.39 5.66 4.04
CA LYS A 45 31.30 6.59 3.77
C LYS A 45 29.98 6.05 4.30
N PRO A 46 29.63 6.34 5.53
CA PRO A 46 28.27 6.12 5.95
C PRO A 46 27.40 7.18 5.28
N HIS A 47 26.26 6.76 4.75
CA HIS A 47 25.15 7.65 4.47
C HIS A 47 24.54 8.05 5.80
N TRP A 48 25.27 8.86 6.59
CA TRP A 48 24.87 9.23 7.95
C TRP A 48 23.51 9.90 7.99
N LEU A 49 23.18 10.71 6.96
CA LEU A 49 21.85 11.29 6.80
C LEU A 49 20.78 10.20 6.61
N PHE A 50 21.06 9.16 5.82
CA PHE A 50 20.15 8.04 5.66
C PHE A 50 20.02 7.22 6.95
N ALA A 51 21.13 6.96 7.64
CA ALA A 51 21.08 6.30 8.94
C ALA A 51 20.32 7.12 9.98
N ALA A 52 20.54 8.44 10.03
CA ALA A 52 19.81 9.34 10.90
C ALA A 52 18.31 9.37 10.57
N PHE A 53 17.95 9.43 9.28
CA PHE A 53 16.57 9.34 8.84
C PHE A 53 15.92 8.00 9.24
N CYS A 54 16.61 6.88 9.02
CA CYS A 54 16.12 5.56 9.42
C CYS A 54 15.92 5.45 10.94
N CYS A 55 16.87 5.96 11.73
CA CYS A 55 16.73 5.99 13.20
C CYS A 55 15.58 6.91 13.63
N PHE A 56 15.50 8.12 13.07
CA PHE A 56 14.44 9.08 13.38
C PHE A 56 13.05 8.52 13.06
N PHE A 57 12.88 8.02 11.84
CA PHE A 57 11.61 7.43 11.41
C PHE A 57 11.25 6.20 12.26
N GLY A 58 12.23 5.32 12.50
CA GLY A 58 12.02 4.12 13.29
C GLY A 58 11.66 4.43 14.76
N VAL A 59 12.29 5.42 15.37
CA VAL A 59 11.96 5.88 16.74
C VAL A 59 10.57 6.54 16.76
N LEU A 60 10.28 7.42 15.79
CA LEU A 60 8.97 8.08 15.70
C LEU A 60 7.84 7.05 15.54
N TRP A 61 8.01 6.10 14.63
CA TRP A 61 7.02 5.07 14.40
C TRP A 61 6.84 4.14 15.59
N SER A 62 7.94 3.58 16.11
CA SER A 62 7.90 2.63 17.23
C SER A 62 7.54 3.31 18.55
N GLY A 63 7.79 4.61 18.70
CA GLY A 63 7.50 5.37 19.94
C GLY A 63 6.11 6.01 19.96
N ILE A 64 5.52 6.31 18.81
CA ILE A 64 4.23 7.02 18.74
C ILE A 64 3.19 6.18 17.98
N VAL A 65 3.45 5.84 16.71
CA VAL A 65 2.46 5.18 15.85
C VAL A 65 2.18 3.76 16.32
N GLY A 66 3.20 2.95 16.52
CA GLY A 66 3.05 1.56 16.96
C GLY A 66 2.29 1.46 18.30
N PRO A 67 2.71 2.14 19.36
CA PRO A 67 2.00 2.12 20.64
C PRO A 67 0.57 2.66 20.58
N SER A 68 0.28 3.64 19.72
CA SER A 68 -1.09 4.15 19.54
C SER A 68 -2.03 3.09 18.99
N ILE A 69 -1.58 2.34 17.96
CA ILE A 69 -2.35 1.24 17.37
C ILE A 69 -2.57 0.14 18.41
N LEU A 70 -1.49 -0.37 18.99
CA LEU A 70 -1.56 -1.46 19.98
C LEU A 70 -2.40 -1.10 21.20
N SER A 71 -2.33 0.16 21.67
CA SER A 71 -3.14 0.59 22.80
C SER A 71 -4.62 0.73 22.47
N ALA A 72 -4.96 1.07 21.21
CA ALA A 72 -6.34 1.12 20.76
C ALA A 72 -6.95 -0.29 20.74
N ASP A 73 -6.23 -1.26 20.16
CA ASP A 73 -6.65 -2.66 20.15
C ASP A 73 -6.77 -3.24 21.56
N TRP A 74 -5.78 -2.97 22.40
CA TRP A 74 -5.82 -3.43 23.80
C TRP A 74 -7.01 -2.87 24.59
N ARG A 75 -7.31 -1.57 24.41
CA ARG A 75 -8.47 -0.96 25.06
C ARG A 75 -9.78 -1.57 24.58
N ALA A 76 -9.93 -1.81 23.28
CA ALA A 76 -11.13 -2.42 22.71
C ALA A 76 -11.30 -3.87 23.20
N PHE A 77 -10.21 -4.65 23.21
CA PHE A 77 -10.21 -6.02 23.76
C PHE A 77 -10.57 -6.03 25.26
N THR A 78 -9.93 -5.18 26.06
CA THR A 78 -10.19 -5.09 27.51
C THR A 78 -11.63 -4.65 27.78
N ALA A 79 -12.16 -3.71 27.02
CA ALA A 79 -13.56 -3.32 27.13
C ALA A 79 -14.51 -4.48 26.86
N TYR A 80 -14.21 -5.30 25.82
CA TYR A 80 -14.98 -6.49 25.52
C TYR A 80 -14.91 -7.52 26.66
N GLN A 81 -13.73 -7.78 27.23
CA GLN A 81 -13.55 -8.71 28.33
C GLN A 81 -14.28 -8.28 29.62
N ASN A 82 -14.30 -6.98 29.90
CA ASN A 82 -14.97 -6.41 31.06
C ASN A 82 -16.48 -6.25 30.90
N GLY A 83 -17.04 -6.62 29.73
CA GLY A 83 -18.47 -6.42 29.46
C GLY A 83 -18.86 -4.96 29.20
N ASP A 84 -17.89 -4.07 28.98
CA ASP A 84 -18.10 -2.65 28.73
C ASP A 84 -18.37 -2.40 27.24
N TYR A 85 -19.51 -2.92 26.80
CA TYR A 85 -20.04 -2.77 25.44
C TYR A 85 -21.58 -2.76 25.46
N ARG A 86 -22.16 -2.31 24.37
CA ARG A 86 -23.61 -2.42 24.13
C ARG A 86 -23.88 -3.53 23.15
N THR A 87 -25.10 -4.09 23.20
CA THR A 87 -25.54 -5.09 22.24
C THR A 87 -26.78 -4.59 21.52
N VAL A 88 -26.81 -4.77 20.21
CA VAL A 88 -27.98 -4.55 19.36
C VAL A 88 -28.28 -5.82 18.59
N GLU A 89 -29.56 -6.17 18.45
CA GLU A 89 -30.02 -7.31 17.66
C GLU A 89 -31.14 -6.84 16.74
N GLY A 90 -31.04 -7.16 15.46
CA GLY A 90 -32.03 -6.74 14.48
C GLY A 90 -31.62 -7.11 13.07
N VAL A 91 -32.35 -6.59 12.10
CA VAL A 91 -32.10 -6.81 10.68
C VAL A 91 -31.31 -5.62 10.12
N VAL A 92 -30.32 -5.92 9.31
CA VAL A 92 -29.49 -4.92 8.60
C VAL A 92 -30.35 -4.19 7.58
N TYR A 93 -30.38 -2.86 7.66
CA TYR A 93 -31.01 -1.96 6.68
C TYR A 93 -30.11 -0.78 6.37
N ASP A 94 -30.48 0.04 5.39
CA ASP A 94 -29.68 1.18 4.91
C ASP A 94 -28.23 0.76 4.57
N PHE A 95 -28.12 -0.38 3.88
CA PHE A 95 -26.83 -1.00 3.57
C PHE A 95 -26.18 -0.34 2.36
N HIS A 96 -25.01 0.23 2.58
CA HIS A 96 -24.15 0.83 1.57
C HIS A 96 -22.84 0.06 1.49
N PRO A 97 -22.69 -0.84 0.51
CA PRO A 97 -21.48 -1.64 0.39
C PRO A 97 -20.27 -0.77 0.03
N MET A 98 -19.11 -1.12 0.56
CA MET A 98 -17.82 -0.54 0.17
C MET A 98 -17.50 -0.94 -1.28
N PRO A 99 -17.06 0.00 -2.15
CA PRO A 99 -16.53 -0.34 -3.47
C PRO A 99 -15.28 -1.23 -3.33
N TYR A 100 -15.03 -2.10 -4.32
CA TYR A 100 -13.87 -3.01 -4.29
C TYR A 100 -12.53 -2.26 -4.19
N GLU A 101 -12.43 -1.10 -4.84
CA GLU A 101 -11.27 -0.22 -4.79
C GLU A 101 -11.07 0.54 -3.46
N GLY A 102 -12.01 0.44 -2.52
CA GLY A 102 -12.00 1.21 -1.28
C GLY A 102 -12.50 2.66 -1.47
N HIS A 103 -11.93 3.60 -0.70
CA HIS A 103 -12.23 5.04 -0.70
C HIS A 103 -13.60 5.44 -0.13
N GLN A 104 -14.43 4.49 0.24
CA GLN A 104 -15.69 4.70 0.96
C GLN A 104 -15.84 3.57 1.98
N ASP A 105 -16.45 3.88 3.12
CA ASP A 105 -16.74 2.87 4.13
C ASP A 105 -17.97 2.05 3.76
N GLU A 106 -17.99 0.79 4.16
CA GLU A 106 -19.21 0.00 4.22
C GLU A 106 -20.01 0.45 5.42
N CYS A 107 -21.23 0.90 5.16
CA CYS A 107 -22.12 1.40 6.20
C CYS A 107 -23.45 0.68 6.20
N PHE A 108 -24.01 0.46 7.39
CA PHE A 108 -25.35 -0.09 7.56
C PHE A 108 -25.93 0.31 8.91
N SER A 109 -27.23 0.08 9.09
CA SER A 109 -27.94 0.35 10.32
C SER A 109 -28.61 -0.91 10.85
N VAL A 110 -28.64 -1.04 12.18
CA VAL A 110 -29.42 -2.06 12.91
C VAL A 110 -30.17 -1.35 14.01
N GLN A 111 -31.50 -1.34 13.97
CA GLN A 111 -32.34 -0.47 14.80
C GLN A 111 -31.88 0.99 14.66
N ASP A 112 -31.63 1.70 15.76
CA ASP A 112 -31.20 3.10 15.75
C ASP A 112 -29.68 3.28 15.72
N GLN A 113 -28.91 2.19 15.57
CA GLN A 113 -27.46 2.22 15.57
C GLN A 113 -26.90 2.07 14.17
N ARG A 114 -26.10 3.05 13.73
CA ARG A 114 -25.35 3.01 12.47
C ARG A 114 -23.94 2.51 12.72
N PHE A 115 -23.45 1.64 11.83
CA PHE A 115 -22.11 1.11 11.79
C PHE A 115 -21.47 1.44 10.45
N CYS A 116 -20.19 1.88 10.48
CA CYS A 116 -19.38 2.09 9.29
C CYS A 116 -17.98 1.51 9.55
N TYR A 117 -17.40 0.83 8.56
CA TYR A 117 -16.06 0.27 8.61
C TYR A 117 -15.48 0.11 7.21
N SER A 118 -14.17 -0.11 7.13
CA SER A 118 -13.45 -0.32 5.89
C SER A 118 -12.35 -1.36 6.08
N ASP A 119 -12.10 -2.21 5.09
CA ASP A 119 -10.97 -3.16 5.09
C ASP A 119 -9.61 -2.45 5.06
N PHE A 120 -9.59 -1.17 4.69
CA PHE A 120 -8.38 -0.35 4.62
C PHE A 120 -8.12 0.46 5.88
N GLU A 121 -9.01 0.39 6.88
CA GLU A 121 -8.84 1.09 8.15
C GLU A 121 -8.00 0.26 9.12
N ILE A 122 -6.98 0.88 9.70
CA ILE A 122 -6.16 0.29 10.77
C ILE A 122 -6.75 0.72 12.10
N ALA A 123 -7.74 -0.02 12.57
CA ALA A 123 -8.47 0.27 13.80
C ALA A 123 -9.02 -1.01 14.41
N PRO A 124 -9.25 -1.06 15.75
CA PRO A 124 -9.84 -2.23 16.37
C PRO A 124 -11.29 -2.43 15.92
N GLY A 125 -11.68 -3.68 15.70
CA GLY A 125 -13.05 -4.05 15.35
C GLY A 125 -13.18 -4.92 14.12
N PHE A 126 -14.40 -5.06 13.63
CA PHE A 126 -14.71 -5.82 12.43
C PHE A 126 -14.49 -4.96 11.18
N HIS A 127 -13.75 -5.47 10.20
CA HIS A 127 -13.34 -4.76 8.99
C HIS A 127 -13.56 -5.54 7.68
N ASN A 128 -14.20 -6.71 7.71
CA ASN A 128 -14.35 -7.52 6.50
C ASN A 128 -15.56 -7.04 5.67
N ALA A 129 -15.31 -6.20 4.68
CA ALA A 129 -16.34 -5.64 3.80
C ALA A 129 -16.88 -6.67 2.80
N THR A 130 -18.12 -6.48 2.37
CA THR A 130 -18.82 -7.38 1.45
C THR A 130 -18.09 -7.50 0.11
N SER A 131 -17.53 -6.42 -0.40
CA SER A 131 -16.75 -6.41 -1.65
C SER A 131 -15.53 -7.35 -1.61
N HIS A 132 -15.01 -7.65 -0.41
CA HIS A 132 -13.91 -8.59 -0.19
C HIS A 132 -14.37 -9.91 0.49
N GLY A 133 -15.65 -10.23 0.35
CA GLY A 133 -16.21 -11.49 0.84
C GLY A 133 -16.76 -11.43 2.26
N GLY A 134 -16.97 -10.25 2.81
CA GLY A 134 -17.61 -10.05 4.10
C GLY A 134 -19.05 -10.54 4.13
N PRO A 135 -19.56 -10.88 5.32
CA PRO A 135 -20.85 -11.55 5.48
C PRO A 135 -22.04 -10.58 5.50
N ILE A 136 -21.83 -9.27 5.71
CA ILE A 136 -22.90 -8.31 5.93
C ILE A 136 -23.63 -8.02 4.60
N ARG A 137 -24.96 -7.99 4.64
CA ARG A 137 -25.82 -7.67 3.50
C ARG A 137 -27.17 -7.16 3.98
N SER A 138 -27.87 -6.44 3.13
CA SER A 138 -29.22 -5.95 3.44
C SER A 138 -30.16 -7.11 3.78
N GLY A 139 -31.00 -6.93 4.79
CA GLY A 139 -31.96 -7.93 5.24
C GLY A 139 -31.36 -9.04 6.12
N LEU A 140 -30.05 -9.02 6.44
CA LEU A 140 -29.41 -10.02 7.30
C LEU A 140 -29.77 -9.78 8.77
N PRO A 141 -30.33 -10.77 9.49
CA PRO A 141 -30.45 -10.69 10.93
C PRO A 141 -29.07 -10.79 11.58
N VAL A 142 -28.76 -9.89 12.50
CA VAL A 142 -27.45 -9.86 13.18
C VAL A 142 -27.62 -9.56 14.65
N ARG A 143 -26.65 -10.04 15.46
CA ARG A 143 -26.46 -9.59 16.83
C ARG A 143 -25.05 -9.04 16.94
N ILE A 144 -24.94 -7.77 17.35
CA ILE A 144 -23.68 -7.04 17.35
C ILE A 144 -23.40 -6.55 18.76
N ALA A 145 -22.22 -6.92 19.31
CA ALA A 145 -21.66 -6.25 20.46
C ALA A 145 -20.73 -5.13 19.96
N TYR A 146 -20.93 -3.91 20.46
CA TYR A 146 -20.24 -2.72 19.95
C TYR A 146 -19.90 -1.73 21.06
N ARG A 147 -18.87 -0.94 20.80
CA ARG A 147 -18.48 0.22 21.62
C ARG A 147 -17.99 1.35 20.71
N ASP A 148 -18.42 2.56 20.97
CA ASP A 148 -18.03 3.77 20.21
C ASP A 148 -18.19 3.60 18.68
N GLY A 149 -19.26 2.93 18.25
CA GLY A 149 -19.54 2.63 16.85
C GLY A 149 -18.76 1.47 16.24
N ARG A 150 -17.80 0.87 16.98
CA ARG A 150 -16.95 -0.23 16.53
C ARG A 150 -17.53 -1.57 16.91
N ILE A 151 -17.57 -2.50 15.97
CA ILE A 151 -18.10 -3.85 16.15
C ILE A 151 -17.02 -4.69 16.82
N LEU A 152 -17.29 -5.14 18.07
CA LEU A 152 -16.39 -5.98 18.84
C LEU A 152 -16.72 -7.46 18.69
N ARG A 153 -17.99 -7.79 18.43
CA ARG A 153 -18.46 -9.13 18.12
C ARG A 153 -19.62 -9.05 17.14
N LEU A 154 -19.63 -9.96 16.19
CA LEU A 154 -20.67 -10.14 15.19
C LEU A 154 -21.15 -11.58 15.20
N ASP A 155 -22.43 -11.77 15.49
CA ASP A 155 -23.12 -13.05 15.42
C ASP A 155 -24.15 -13.02 14.28
N ILE A 156 -24.18 -14.08 13.48
CA ILE A 156 -25.09 -14.25 12.34
C ILE A 156 -25.79 -15.60 12.45
N PRO A 157 -27.06 -15.73 12.01
CA PRO A 157 -27.73 -17.03 11.96
C PRO A 157 -26.92 -18.03 11.13
N LYS A 158 -26.78 -19.25 11.66
CA LYS A 158 -25.92 -20.29 11.08
C LYS A 158 -26.26 -20.65 9.64
N ASP A 159 -27.54 -20.63 9.29
CA ASP A 159 -28.09 -20.90 7.96
C ASP A 159 -27.83 -19.77 6.94
N GLN A 160 -27.41 -18.60 7.42
CA GLN A 160 -27.15 -17.40 6.60
C GLN A 160 -25.67 -17.05 6.47
N ILE A 161 -24.78 -17.85 7.06
CA ILE A 161 -23.33 -17.68 6.89
C ILE A 161 -22.95 -18.07 5.48
N LEU A 162 -22.19 -17.18 4.79
CA LEU A 162 -21.66 -17.49 3.48
C LEU A 162 -20.64 -18.63 3.57
N THR A 163 -20.77 -19.62 2.70
CA THR A 163 -19.72 -20.62 2.54
C THR A 163 -18.46 -19.99 1.95
N PRO A 164 -17.27 -20.56 2.18
CA PRO A 164 -16.03 -20.03 1.59
C PRO A 164 -16.11 -19.85 0.07
N ALA A 165 -16.82 -20.76 -0.62
CA ALA A 165 -17.03 -20.66 -2.08
C ALA A 165 -17.93 -19.45 -2.46
N GLN A 166 -18.98 -19.18 -1.69
CA GLN A 166 -19.84 -18.02 -1.90
C GLN A 166 -19.12 -16.71 -1.62
N SER A 167 -18.35 -16.65 -0.52
CA SER A 167 -17.50 -15.49 -0.19
C SER A 167 -16.49 -15.22 -1.31
N ALA A 168 -15.77 -16.25 -1.77
CA ALA A 168 -14.83 -16.13 -2.89
C ALA A 168 -15.52 -15.68 -4.20
N ALA A 169 -16.74 -16.14 -4.47
CA ALA A 169 -17.49 -15.74 -5.64
C ALA A 169 -17.88 -14.24 -5.60
N VAL A 170 -18.28 -13.73 -4.43
CA VAL A 170 -18.59 -12.29 -4.22
C VAL A 170 -17.35 -11.45 -4.44
N THR A 171 -16.20 -11.83 -3.85
CA THR A 171 -14.91 -11.15 -4.06
C THR A 171 -14.50 -11.13 -5.53
N ALA A 172 -14.58 -12.27 -6.21
CA ALA A 172 -14.23 -12.38 -7.63
C ALA A 172 -15.15 -11.54 -8.53
N GLU A 173 -16.41 -11.38 -8.18
CA GLU A 173 -17.33 -10.51 -8.92
C GLU A 173 -17.01 -9.03 -8.68
N GLY A 174 -16.70 -8.63 -7.43
CA GLY A 174 -16.23 -7.28 -7.10
C GLY A 174 -14.96 -6.90 -7.87
N GLU A 175 -13.98 -7.81 -7.90
CA GLU A 175 -12.73 -7.65 -8.66
C GLU A 175 -13.00 -7.49 -10.17
N ARG A 176 -13.87 -8.34 -10.75
CA ARG A 176 -14.24 -8.23 -12.17
C ARG A 176 -14.93 -6.90 -12.49
N GLN A 177 -15.83 -6.42 -11.65
CA GLN A 177 -16.51 -5.14 -11.84
C GLN A 177 -15.52 -3.98 -11.76
N TRP A 178 -14.58 -4.02 -10.80
CA TRP A 178 -13.51 -3.03 -10.70
C TRP A 178 -12.59 -3.05 -11.93
N GLN A 179 -12.16 -4.23 -12.39
CA GLN A 179 -11.34 -4.37 -13.59
C GLN A 179 -12.05 -3.79 -14.81
N ARG A 180 -13.33 -4.12 -15.03
CA ARG A 180 -14.13 -3.54 -16.14
C ARG A 180 -14.24 -2.02 -16.06
N ARG A 181 -14.39 -1.45 -14.84
CA ARG A 181 -14.42 0.00 -14.64
C ARG A 181 -13.07 0.63 -14.93
N SER A 182 -12.00 0.06 -14.40
CA SER A 182 -10.61 0.50 -14.61
C SER A 182 -10.22 0.44 -16.09
N ASP A 183 -10.59 -0.64 -16.79
CA ASP A 183 -10.31 -0.82 -18.22
C ASP A 183 -11.07 0.17 -19.10
N ASN A 184 -12.22 0.64 -18.66
CA ASN A 184 -13.05 1.60 -19.39
C ASN A 184 -12.82 3.06 -18.97
N ASP A 185 -12.00 3.32 -17.92
CA ASP A 185 -11.70 4.69 -17.50
C ASP A 185 -10.65 5.33 -18.43
N PRO A 186 -11.04 6.34 -19.25
CA PRO A 186 -10.13 6.95 -20.21
C PRO A 186 -9.01 7.75 -19.54
N VAL A 187 -9.21 8.23 -18.30
CA VAL A 187 -8.17 8.96 -17.55
C VAL A 187 -7.10 7.98 -17.09
N LEU A 188 -7.50 6.87 -16.48
CA LEU A 188 -6.58 5.84 -16.00
C LEU A 188 -5.78 5.22 -17.15
N GLN A 189 -6.42 4.93 -18.28
CA GLN A 189 -5.75 4.44 -19.49
C GLN A 189 -4.67 5.42 -20.00
N ARG A 190 -4.99 6.73 -20.04
CA ARG A 190 -4.04 7.78 -20.44
C ARG A 190 -2.85 7.84 -19.47
N MET A 191 -3.12 7.79 -18.17
CA MET A 191 -2.05 7.80 -17.15
C MET A 191 -1.16 6.56 -17.26
N ASN A 192 -1.73 5.38 -17.43
CA ASN A 192 -0.96 4.14 -17.61
C ASN A 192 -0.09 4.18 -18.87
N THR A 193 -0.64 4.64 -19.99
CA THR A 193 0.10 4.78 -21.26
C THR A 193 1.25 5.77 -21.10
N ALA A 194 1.00 6.93 -20.48
CA ALA A 194 2.02 7.94 -20.22
C ALA A 194 3.10 7.44 -19.26
N ALA A 195 2.74 6.72 -18.21
CA ALA A 195 3.67 6.12 -17.26
C ALA A 195 4.59 5.09 -17.92
N LEU A 196 4.04 4.20 -18.74
CA LEU A 196 4.83 3.21 -19.49
C LEU A 196 5.80 3.87 -20.47
N PHE A 197 5.35 4.88 -21.21
CA PHE A 197 6.22 5.65 -22.11
C PHE A 197 7.35 6.34 -21.33
N THR A 198 7.04 6.96 -20.20
CA THR A 198 8.03 7.60 -19.33
C THR A 198 9.03 6.57 -18.78
N ALA A 199 8.57 5.39 -18.40
CA ALA A 199 9.44 4.30 -17.94
C ALA A 199 10.41 3.83 -19.05
N ILE A 200 9.96 3.78 -20.31
CA ILE A 200 10.82 3.48 -21.47
C ILE A 200 11.89 4.56 -21.63
N CYS A 201 11.51 5.82 -21.64
CA CYS A 201 12.45 6.95 -21.76
C CYS A 201 13.48 6.96 -20.61
N TRP A 202 13.01 6.71 -19.39
CA TRP A 202 13.84 6.66 -18.19
C TRP A 202 14.86 5.52 -18.24
N THR A 203 14.43 4.31 -18.53
CA THR A 203 15.32 3.14 -18.61
C THR A 203 16.31 3.26 -19.76
N LEU A 204 15.90 3.85 -20.89
CA LEU A 204 16.78 4.15 -22.02
C LEU A 204 17.86 5.16 -21.62
N TRP A 205 17.47 6.27 -20.99
CA TRP A 205 18.40 7.28 -20.49
C TRP A 205 19.40 6.69 -19.49
N TRP A 206 18.95 5.84 -18.56
CA TRP A 206 19.81 5.16 -17.62
C TRP A 206 20.82 4.23 -18.31
N ASN A 207 20.40 3.49 -19.31
CA ASN A 207 21.30 2.64 -20.10
C ASN A 207 22.35 3.48 -20.86
N LEU A 208 21.97 4.60 -21.44
CA LEU A 208 22.89 5.50 -22.15
C LEU A 208 23.88 6.20 -21.20
N GLN A 209 23.43 6.59 -20.01
CA GLN A 209 24.24 7.29 -19.01
C GLN A 209 24.86 6.35 -17.97
N TRP A 210 24.84 5.04 -18.21
CA TRP A 210 25.30 3.99 -17.29
C TRP A 210 26.61 4.31 -16.56
N LYS A 211 27.66 4.69 -17.28
CA LYS A 211 28.98 4.99 -16.69
C LYS A 211 28.94 6.17 -15.73
N ARG A 212 28.13 7.20 -16.03
CA ARG A 212 27.97 8.41 -15.20
C ARG A 212 27.15 8.12 -13.96
N VAL A 213 26.07 7.37 -14.12
CA VAL A 213 25.17 6.99 -13.04
C VAL A 213 25.86 6.07 -12.05
N MET A 214 26.62 5.07 -12.52
CA MET A 214 27.37 4.17 -11.63
C MET A 214 28.40 4.89 -10.78
N ARG A 215 29.10 5.91 -11.30
CA ARG A 215 30.00 6.75 -10.50
C ARG A 215 29.30 7.48 -9.37
N PHE A 216 28.02 7.82 -9.58
CA PHE A 216 27.21 8.48 -8.56
C PHE A 216 26.86 7.53 -7.40
N TRP A 217 26.40 6.32 -7.71
CA TRP A 217 25.92 5.36 -6.71
C TRP A 217 27.02 4.51 -6.08
N ILE A 218 28.01 4.11 -6.87
CA ILE A 218 29.05 3.18 -6.45
C ILE A 218 30.41 3.73 -6.88
N LYS A 219 31.37 3.86 -5.94
CA LYS A 219 32.74 4.29 -6.27
C LYS A 219 33.51 3.17 -6.99
N PRO A 220 34.32 3.54 -8.02
CA PRO A 220 35.25 2.61 -8.61
C PRO A 220 36.35 2.22 -7.60
N PRO A 221 36.96 0.98 -7.71
CA PRO A 221 36.67 0.01 -8.77
C PRO A 221 35.44 -0.84 -8.48
N TYR A 222 34.59 -1.01 -9.49
CA TYR A 222 33.39 -1.85 -9.39
C TYR A 222 33.78 -3.32 -9.56
N ARG A 223 33.18 -4.20 -8.75
CA ARG A 223 33.25 -5.64 -9.04
C ARG A 223 32.50 -5.92 -10.35
N PRO A 224 33.06 -6.68 -11.29
CA PRO A 224 32.43 -6.89 -12.61
C PRO A 224 31.01 -7.42 -12.55
N TRP A 225 30.70 -8.31 -11.60
CA TRP A 225 29.37 -8.87 -11.43
C TRP A 225 28.30 -7.83 -11.04
N VAL A 226 28.68 -6.79 -10.28
CA VAL A 226 27.76 -5.69 -9.91
C VAL A 226 27.34 -4.93 -11.16
N GLN A 227 28.27 -4.65 -12.08
CA GLN A 227 27.95 -3.98 -13.35
C GLN A 227 27.01 -4.82 -14.21
N VAL A 228 27.24 -6.13 -14.28
CA VAL A 228 26.38 -7.07 -15.02
C VAL A 228 24.99 -7.10 -14.40
N LEU A 229 24.89 -7.23 -13.07
CA LEU A 229 23.61 -7.27 -12.36
C LEU A 229 22.76 -6.03 -12.65
N PHE A 230 23.35 -4.83 -12.55
CA PHE A 230 22.63 -3.58 -12.83
C PHE A 230 22.22 -3.45 -14.30
N ARG A 231 23.08 -3.85 -15.24
CA ARG A 231 22.73 -3.85 -16.67
C ARG A 231 21.56 -4.79 -16.96
N VAL A 232 21.61 -6.00 -16.42
CA VAL A 232 20.51 -6.97 -16.55
C VAL A 232 19.22 -6.42 -15.94
N PHE A 233 19.30 -5.85 -14.74
CA PHE A 233 18.13 -5.24 -14.09
C PHE A 233 17.50 -4.14 -14.96
N PHE A 234 18.28 -3.18 -15.48
CA PHE A 234 17.77 -2.13 -16.34
C PHE A 234 17.29 -2.63 -17.70
N ALA A 235 17.96 -3.63 -18.28
CA ALA A 235 17.51 -4.25 -19.53
C ALA A 235 16.16 -4.96 -19.36
N LEU A 236 15.98 -5.72 -18.28
CA LEU A 236 14.71 -6.38 -17.97
C LEU A 236 13.58 -5.38 -17.73
N ASN A 237 13.85 -4.29 -16.99
CA ASN A 237 12.86 -3.22 -16.79
C ASN A 237 12.49 -2.53 -18.11
N PHE A 238 13.46 -2.28 -18.99
CA PHE A 238 13.20 -1.70 -20.31
C PHE A 238 12.33 -2.62 -21.16
N VAL A 239 12.69 -3.90 -21.25
CA VAL A 239 11.90 -4.90 -21.99
C VAL A 239 10.48 -5.01 -21.41
N GLY A 240 10.35 -5.08 -20.08
CA GLY A 240 9.05 -5.11 -19.42
C GLY A 240 8.19 -3.87 -19.72
N ALA A 241 8.79 -2.68 -19.69
CA ALA A 241 8.10 -1.43 -20.02
C ALA A 241 7.64 -1.38 -21.48
N VAL A 242 8.49 -1.85 -22.41
CA VAL A 242 8.15 -1.93 -23.86
C VAL A 242 7.01 -2.91 -24.08
N ILE A 243 7.10 -4.12 -23.52
CA ILE A 243 6.02 -5.13 -23.65
C ILE A 243 4.71 -4.58 -23.04
N GLY A 244 4.78 -3.97 -21.85
CA GLY A 244 3.62 -3.35 -21.22
C GLY A 244 3.00 -2.25 -22.07
N PHE A 245 3.83 -1.38 -22.68
CA PHE A 245 3.37 -0.30 -23.55
C PHE A 245 2.70 -0.85 -24.83
N ILE A 246 3.31 -1.83 -25.47
CA ILE A 246 2.75 -2.49 -26.64
C ILE A 246 1.41 -3.14 -26.29
N ARG A 247 1.37 -3.92 -25.21
CA ARG A 247 0.13 -4.55 -24.74
C ARG A 247 -0.95 -3.51 -24.48
N GLN A 248 -0.64 -2.40 -23.81
CA GLN A 248 -1.57 -1.32 -23.54
C GLN A 248 -2.16 -0.71 -24.81
N LEU A 249 -1.33 -0.45 -25.82
CA LEU A 249 -1.78 0.08 -27.13
C LEU A 249 -2.71 -0.87 -27.89
N PHE A 250 -2.45 -2.18 -27.82
CA PHE A 250 -3.28 -3.19 -28.48
C PHE A 250 -4.58 -3.48 -27.74
N SER A 251 -4.55 -3.52 -26.41
CA SER A 251 -5.73 -3.80 -25.59
C SER A 251 -6.65 -2.60 -25.47
N HIS A 252 -6.09 -1.39 -25.44
CA HIS A 252 -6.81 -0.14 -25.23
C HIS A 252 -6.28 0.95 -26.17
N PRO A 253 -6.66 0.92 -27.47
CA PRO A 253 -6.20 1.93 -28.42
C PRO A 253 -6.72 3.31 -28.02
N LEU A 254 -5.81 4.28 -27.91
CA LEU A 254 -6.16 5.66 -27.57
C LEU A 254 -7.06 6.26 -28.65
N ALA A 255 -8.19 6.81 -28.25
CA ALA A 255 -9.03 7.59 -29.15
C ALA A 255 -8.26 8.84 -29.60
N LYS A 256 -8.51 9.34 -30.83
CA LYS A 256 -7.81 10.54 -31.36
C LYS A 256 -7.84 11.75 -30.41
N LYS A 257 -8.97 11.96 -29.70
CA LYS A 257 -9.13 13.04 -28.71
C LYS A 257 -8.24 12.89 -27.47
N ASP A 258 -7.77 11.69 -27.18
CA ASP A 258 -7.00 11.36 -25.96
C ASP A 258 -5.49 11.34 -26.21
N ILE A 259 -5.05 11.43 -27.47
CA ILE A 259 -3.63 11.42 -27.83
C ILE A 259 -2.91 12.65 -27.25
N ILE A 260 -3.45 13.86 -27.47
CA ILE A 260 -2.83 15.11 -27.00
C ILE A 260 -2.72 15.15 -25.47
N PRO A 261 -3.80 14.90 -24.68
CA PRO A 261 -3.68 14.83 -23.21
C PRO A 261 -2.69 13.78 -22.72
N THR A 262 -2.60 12.63 -23.39
CA THR A 262 -1.65 11.57 -23.02
C THR A 262 -0.21 12.02 -23.23
N ILE A 263 0.09 12.71 -24.36
CA ILE A 263 1.41 13.28 -24.65
C ILE A 263 1.75 14.36 -23.62
N GLN A 264 0.80 15.21 -23.23
CA GLN A 264 1.03 16.23 -22.20
C GLN A 264 1.40 15.62 -20.85
N ILE A 265 0.68 14.60 -20.40
CA ILE A 265 0.98 13.88 -19.15
C ILE A 265 2.37 13.24 -19.24
N ALA A 266 2.68 12.55 -20.33
CA ALA A 266 3.99 11.93 -20.54
C ALA A 266 5.12 12.97 -20.55
N ALA A 267 4.92 14.13 -21.19
CA ALA A 267 5.89 15.22 -21.21
C ALA A 267 6.16 15.78 -19.81
N ILE A 268 5.11 16.00 -19.01
CA ILE A 268 5.26 16.46 -17.60
C ILE A 268 6.05 15.43 -16.81
N MET A 269 5.70 14.14 -16.90
CA MET A 269 6.40 13.08 -16.21
C MET A 269 7.87 12.99 -16.63
N CYS A 270 8.16 13.10 -17.93
CA CYS A 270 9.53 13.13 -18.45
C CYS A 270 10.33 14.33 -17.92
N VAL A 271 9.72 15.51 -17.83
CA VAL A 271 10.38 16.71 -17.26
C VAL A 271 10.72 16.48 -15.79
N VAL A 272 9.79 15.98 -14.99
CA VAL A 272 10.06 15.67 -13.57
C VAL A 272 11.23 14.70 -13.43
N VAL A 273 11.20 13.64 -14.21
CA VAL A 273 12.26 12.62 -14.24
C VAL A 273 13.60 13.23 -14.69
N ALA A 274 13.61 14.08 -15.72
CA ALA A 274 14.81 14.76 -16.20
C ALA A 274 15.39 15.70 -15.14
N VAL A 275 14.57 16.49 -14.45
CA VAL A 275 14.99 17.39 -13.36
C VAL A 275 15.62 16.60 -12.22
N MET A 276 15.00 15.50 -11.78
CA MET A 276 15.57 14.62 -10.75
C MET A 276 16.91 14.02 -11.18
N SER A 277 17.05 13.66 -12.45
CA SER A 277 18.26 13.07 -13.01
C SER A 277 19.41 14.08 -13.13
N VAL A 278 19.11 15.26 -13.66
CA VAL A 278 20.09 16.35 -13.80
C VAL A 278 20.55 16.84 -12.43
N SER A 279 19.62 17.00 -11.47
CA SER A 279 19.98 17.42 -10.11
C SER A 279 20.87 16.40 -9.42
N SER A 280 20.62 15.10 -9.62
CA SER A 280 21.47 14.03 -9.06
C SER A 280 22.87 14.01 -9.68
N LEU A 281 23.00 14.22 -11.00
CA LEU A 281 24.28 14.33 -11.69
C LEU A 281 25.06 15.58 -11.27
N TRP A 282 24.38 16.72 -11.12
CA TRP A 282 24.99 17.95 -10.67
C TRP A 282 25.54 17.85 -9.24
N MET A 283 24.79 17.22 -8.33
CA MET A 283 25.27 16.93 -6.99
C MET A 283 26.50 16.01 -6.99
N ALA A 284 26.58 15.05 -7.92
CA ALA A 284 27.72 14.18 -8.08
C ALA A 284 28.97 14.98 -8.54
N GLN A 285 28.85 15.83 -9.56
CA GLN A 285 29.93 16.67 -10.07
C GLN A 285 30.45 17.63 -9.00
N ARG A 286 29.59 18.26 -8.21
CA ARG A 286 30.00 19.12 -7.09
C ARG A 286 30.79 18.38 -6.01
N ARG A 287 30.46 17.11 -5.75
CA ARG A 287 31.22 16.27 -4.80
C ARG A 287 32.59 15.93 -5.33
N ASP A 288 32.69 15.58 -6.62
CA ASP A 288 33.98 15.23 -7.24
C ASP A 288 34.88 16.47 -7.31
N ALA A 289 34.33 17.66 -7.63
CA ALA A 289 35.08 18.93 -7.60
C ALA A 289 35.59 19.29 -6.19
N LYS A 290 34.77 19.12 -5.14
CA LYS A 290 35.20 19.33 -3.74
C LYS A 290 36.27 18.35 -3.30
N ALA A 291 36.22 17.11 -3.76
CA ALA A 291 37.24 16.11 -3.45
C ALA A 291 38.57 16.38 -4.15
N ALA A 292 38.54 16.98 -5.35
CA ALA A 292 39.74 17.37 -6.11
C ALA A 292 40.44 18.60 -5.51
N LEU A 293 39.74 19.46 -4.79
CA LEU A 293 40.31 20.65 -4.11
C LEU A 293 40.93 20.32 -2.73
N GLN A 294 40.78 19.09 -2.24
CA GLN A 294 41.35 18.64 -0.96
C GLN A 294 42.63 17.81 -1.12
N HIS A 295 43.09 17.60 -2.33
CA HIS A 295 44.36 17.01 -2.71
C HIS A 295 45.23 18.02 -3.44
#